data_4adcb34bb858cdca7fd98025c27cb805
#
_entry.id   4adcb34bb858cdca7fd98025c27cb805
#
_cell.length_a   1.000
_cell.length_b   1.000
_cell.length_c   1.000
_cell.angle_alpha   90.00
_cell.angle_beta   90.00
_cell.angle_gamma   90.00
#
_symmetry.space_group_name_H-M   'P 1'
#
loop_
_entity.id
_entity.type
_entity.pdbx_description
1 polymer ?
#
loop_
_entity_poly.entity_id
_entity_poly.type
_entity_poly.pdbx_seq_one_letter_code
_entity_poly.pdbx_strand_id
1 'polypeptide(L)'
;IESVKKRVINSERNLACLLSGGLDSSLISAIVAKWVPKGQLQTFSIGMMGGSDLKYAKMVSEHINSNHTEIILSEQEFFDAIPEVIYNIESYDTTTVRASVGNYLVAKYISEHSDAKVIFNGDGSDELTGGYMYFHNCPNNMEFDYECKRLLNDIQYFDVLRSDRTISCHGLEARTPFLDRTFVNNYLSLPIEFRNHNNNKNSNNKIEKWLLRQSIQENDPELLPNNVLWRSKEAFSDGVSSHNKSWYEIIQDRLNSQYSENDFKSKCEKYNHNKPTTVEQLYYRELFDSHFHNKDKIIPYFWMPKYSNVTDSSARKLDIYKEKNKMSKTNLTIDVNC
;
A
#
# COMPACT_ATOMS: atom_id res chain seq x y z
N ILE A 1 -12.31 -3.59 -15.54
CA ILE A 1 -12.39 -4.97 -16.07
C ILE A 1 -11.42 -5.15 -17.23
N GLU A 2 -11.53 -4.36 -18.31
CA GLU A 2 -10.70 -4.53 -19.53
C GLU A 2 -9.19 -4.45 -19.26
N SER A 3 -8.74 -3.59 -18.38
CA SER A 3 -7.33 -3.46 -17.99
C SER A 3 -6.78 -4.75 -17.34
N VAL A 4 -7.59 -5.42 -16.52
CA VAL A 4 -7.25 -6.72 -15.92
C VAL A 4 -7.32 -7.82 -16.98
N LYS A 5 -8.42 -7.91 -17.72
CA LYS A 5 -8.65 -8.92 -18.77
C LYS A 5 -7.47 -8.99 -19.75
N LYS A 6 -7.07 -7.82 -20.29
CA LYS A 6 -5.95 -7.69 -21.21
C LYS A 6 -4.66 -8.31 -20.64
N ARG A 7 -4.42 -8.14 -19.32
CA ARG A 7 -3.21 -8.64 -18.65
C ARG A 7 -3.31 -10.11 -18.29
N VAL A 8 -4.52 -10.64 -18.10
CA VAL A 8 -4.72 -12.07 -17.86
C VAL A 8 -4.55 -12.86 -19.16
N ILE A 9 -5.23 -12.46 -20.25
CA ILE A 9 -5.21 -13.20 -21.51
C ILE A 9 -3.85 -13.19 -22.23
N ASN A 10 -3.00 -12.21 -21.92
CA ASN A 10 -1.64 -12.10 -22.47
C ASN A 10 -0.59 -12.83 -21.61
N SER A 11 -1.00 -13.70 -20.71
CA SER A 11 -0.09 -14.50 -19.90
C SER A 11 -0.13 -15.96 -20.32
N GLU A 12 1.04 -16.52 -20.60
CA GLU A 12 1.24 -17.97 -20.81
C GLU A 12 1.74 -18.66 -19.52
N ARG A 13 1.97 -17.89 -18.46
CA ARG A 13 2.50 -18.36 -17.16
C ARG A 13 1.42 -18.30 -16.10
N ASN A 14 1.56 -19.14 -15.10
CA ASN A 14 0.63 -19.18 -13.97
C ASN A 14 0.57 -17.84 -13.25
N LEU A 15 -0.66 -17.46 -12.88
CA LEU A 15 -1.00 -16.17 -12.30
C LEU A 15 -1.20 -16.30 -10.79
N ALA A 16 -0.79 -15.28 -10.05
CA ALA A 16 -1.18 -15.09 -8.67
C ALA A 16 -1.58 -13.64 -8.40
N CYS A 17 -2.26 -13.39 -7.29
CA CYS A 17 -2.57 -12.05 -6.82
C CYS A 17 -2.01 -11.83 -5.42
N LEU A 18 -1.45 -10.65 -5.18
CA LEU A 18 -1.24 -10.15 -3.81
C LEU A 18 -2.59 -9.67 -3.27
N LEU A 19 -3.00 -10.20 -2.15
CA LEU A 19 -4.31 -9.95 -1.55
C LEU A 19 -4.16 -9.48 -0.10
N SER A 20 -4.15 -8.17 0.13
CA SER A 20 -4.09 -7.58 1.47
C SER A 20 -5.47 -7.44 2.14
N GLY A 21 -6.56 -7.70 1.42
CA GLY A 21 -7.91 -7.41 1.92
C GLY A 21 -8.29 -5.93 1.94
N GLY A 22 -7.43 -5.04 1.42
CA GLY A 22 -7.78 -3.68 1.05
C GLY A 22 -8.60 -3.64 -0.24
N LEU A 23 -9.31 -2.54 -0.49
CA LEU A 23 -10.17 -2.40 -1.67
C LEU A 23 -9.45 -2.76 -2.97
N ASP A 24 -8.26 -2.21 -3.18
CA ASP A 24 -7.55 -2.27 -4.46
C ASP A 24 -7.10 -3.68 -4.81
N SER A 25 -6.40 -4.34 -3.89
CA SER A 25 -5.96 -5.72 -4.06
C SER A 25 -7.14 -6.69 -4.19
N SER A 26 -8.19 -6.46 -3.41
CA SER A 26 -9.41 -7.26 -3.46
C SER A 26 -10.14 -7.13 -4.79
N LEU A 27 -10.27 -5.90 -5.31
CA LEU A 27 -10.90 -5.63 -6.60
C LEU A 27 -10.14 -6.30 -7.75
N ILE A 28 -8.80 -6.15 -7.76
CA ILE A 28 -7.97 -6.79 -8.79
C ILE A 28 -8.10 -8.31 -8.71
N SER A 29 -7.97 -8.90 -7.51
CA SER A 29 -8.09 -10.36 -7.32
C SER A 29 -9.46 -10.89 -7.74
N ALA A 30 -10.54 -10.18 -7.39
CA ALA A 30 -11.90 -10.58 -7.76
C ALA A 30 -12.14 -10.52 -9.28
N ILE A 31 -11.58 -9.52 -9.96
CA ILE A 31 -11.68 -9.44 -11.42
C ILE A 31 -10.82 -10.52 -12.08
N VAL A 32 -9.58 -10.77 -11.60
CA VAL A 32 -8.72 -11.86 -12.12
C VAL A 32 -9.42 -13.20 -11.97
N ALA A 33 -10.08 -13.46 -10.83
CA ALA A 33 -10.81 -14.69 -10.56
C ALA A 33 -11.92 -14.99 -11.59
N LYS A 34 -12.46 -13.97 -12.28
CA LYS A 34 -13.44 -14.19 -13.39
C LYS A 34 -12.83 -14.83 -14.63
N TRP A 35 -11.50 -14.82 -14.76
CA TRP A 35 -10.75 -15.32 -15.93
C TRP A 35 -9.91 -16.57 -15.66
N VAL A 36 -9.90 -17.02 -14.41
CA VAL A 36 -9.17 -18.22 -13.97
C VAL A 36 -10.20 -19.24 -13.51
N PRO A 37 -10.03 -20.55 -13.78
CA PRO A 37 -10.94 -21.57 -13.30
C PRO A 37 -11.11 -21.50 -11.77
N LYS A 38 -12.33 -21.73 -11.29
CA LYS A 38 -12.66 -21.66 -9.84
C LYS A 38 -11.72 -22.55 -9.02
N GLY A 39 -11.18 -22.01 -7.93
CA GLY A 39 -10.26 -22.71 -7.04
C GLY A 39 -8.81 -22.78 -7.53
N GLN A 40 -8.49 -22.28 -8.73
CA GLN A 40 -7.13 -22.35 -9.28
C GLN A 40 -6.35 -21.04 -9.14
N LEU A 41 -7.02 -19.90 -8.91
CA LEU A 41 -6.31 -18.64 -8.68
C LEU A 41 -5.56 -18.72 -7.34
N GLN A 42 -4.26 -18.58 -7.40
CA GLN A 42 -3.43 -18.45 -6.20
C GLN A 42 -3.49 -17.01 -5.69
N THR A 43 -3.74 -16.84 -4.39
CA THR A 43 -3.71 -15.54 -3.73
C THR A 43 -2.84 -15.60 -2.49
N PHE A 44 -2.08 -14.54 -2.23
CA PHE A 44 -1.12 -14.48 -1.13
C PHE A 44 -1.32 -13.23 -0.29
N SER A 45 -1.34 -13.42 1.02
CA SER A 45 -1.29 -12.33 1.99
C SER A 45 -0.11 -12.50 2.92
N ILE A 46 0.38 -11.41 3.48
CA ILE A 46 1.48 -11.41 4.44
C ILE A 46 1.19 -10.44 5.58
N GLY A 47 1.63 -10.79 6.76
CA GLY A 47 1.54 -9.93 7.94
C GLY A 47 2.23 -10.54 9.14
N MET A 48 2.28 -9.76 10.21
CA MET A 48 2.67 -10.22 11.53
C MET A 48 1.46 -10.81 12.26
N MET A 49 1.69 -11.54 13.33
CA MET A 49 0.61 -12.07 14.17
C MET A 49 -0.35 -10.95 14.58
N GLY A 50 -1.64 -11.12 14.28
CA GLY A 50 -2.68 -10.12 14.57
C GLY A 50 -2.74 -8.94 13.60
N GLY A 51 -2.05 -9.02 12.46
CA GLY A 51 -2.17 -8.05 11.37
C GLY A 51 -3.62 -7.90 10.89
N SER A 52 -4.09 -6.66 10.75
CA SER A 52 -5.49 -6.39 10.42
C SER A 52 -5.89 -6.86 9.03
N ASP A 53 -4.95 -6.87 8.10
CA ASP A 53 -5.19 -7.20 6.70
C ASP A 53 -5.50 -8.69 6.47
N LEU A 54 -4.88 -9.59 7.21
CA LEU A 54 -5.04 -11.04 7.04
C LEU A 54 -6.51 -11.48 7.11
N LYS A 55 -7.27 -10.94 8.09
CA LYS A 55 -8.71 -11.24 8.24
C LYS A 55 -9.51 -10.90 6.99
N TYR A 56 -9.26 -9.73 6.42
CA TYR A 56 -9.98 -9.26 5.22
C TYR A 56 -9.52 -9.99 3.96
N ALA A 57 -8.23 -10.31 3.87
CA ALA A 57 -7.68 -11.12 2.79
C ALA A 57 -8.36 -12.49 2.74
N LYS A 58 -8.46 -13.17 3.89
CA LYS A 58 -9.16 -14.44 4.01
C LYS A 58 -10.63 -14.37 3.58
N MET A 59 -11.35 -13.33 4.04
CA MET A 59 -12.75 -13.11 3.67
C MET A 59 -12.93 -12.96 2.15
N VAL A 60 -12.04 -12.20 1.49
CA VAL A 60 -12.08 -12.05 0.03
C VAL A 60 -11.73 -13.36 -0.66
N SER A 61 -10.71 -14.06 -0.20
CA SER A 61 -10.26 -15.32 -0.79
C SER A 61 -11.36 -16.40 -0.78
N GLU A 62 -12.11 -16.49 0.32
CA GLU A 62 -13.28 -17.37 0.44
C GLU A 62 -14.40 -16.94 -0.52
N HIS A 63 -14.66 -15.64 -0.62
CA HIS A 63 -15.69 -15.08 -1.50
C HIS A 63 -15.41 -15.37 -2.98
N ILE A 64 -14.17 -15.18 -3.44
CA ILE A 64 -13.76 -15.43 -4.83
C ILE A 64 -13.36 -16.88 -5.09
N ASN A 65 -13.41 -17.73 -4.06
CA ASN A 65 -12.98 -19.13 -4.11
C ASN A 65 -11.57 -19.31 -4.69
N SER A 66 -10.59 -18.60 -4.14
CA SER A 66 -9.17 -18.72 -4.52
C SER A 66 -8.42 -19.70 -3.61
N ASN A 67 -7.30 -20.24 -4.12
CA ASN A 67 -6.33 -20.98 -3.32
C ASN A 67 -5.43 -19.97 -2.58
N HIS A 68 -5.77 -19.72 -1.31
CA HIS A 68 -5.17 -18.65 -0.51
C HIS A 68 -4.10 -19.14 0.44
N THR A 69 -2.96 -18.45 0.45
CA THR A 69 -1.87 -18.68 1.40
C THR A 69 -1.66 -17.43 2.26
N GLU A 70 -1.78 -17.60 3.59
CA GLU A 70 -1.43 -16.57 4.57
C GLU A 70 0.01 -16.81 5.05
N ILE A 71 0.86 -15.79 4.93
CA ILE A 71 2.25 -15.81 5.38
C ILE A 71 2.33 -14.98 6.65
N ILE A 72 2.58 -15.63 7.78
CA ILE A 72 2.68 -14.97 9.08
C ILE A 72 4.13 -15.04 9.53
N LEU A 73 4.76 -13.88 9.65
CA LEU A 73 6.15 -13.73 10.06
C LEU A 73 6.25 -12.89 11.34
N SER A 74 7.36 -13.06 12.03
CA SER A 74 7.68 -12.31 13.24
C SER A 74 8.14 -10.87 12.92
N GLU A 75 8.07 -9.99 13.93
CA GLU A 75 8.67 -8.65 13.87
C GLU A 75 10.16 -8.71 13.56
N GLN A 76 10.86 -9.77 14.00
CA GLN A 76 12.28 -9.95 13.75
C GLN A 76 12.55 -10.23 12.27
N GLU A 77 11.80 -11.16 11.65
CA GLU A 77 11.95 -11.48 10.23
C GLU A 77 11.67 -10.28 9.32
N PHE A 78 10.65 -9.48 9.67
CA PHE A 78 10.39 -8.22 8.96
C PHE A 78 11.55 -7.23 9.10
N PHE A 79 12.09 -7.07 10.30
CA PHE A 79 13.18 -6.12 10.56
C PHE A 79 14.49 -6.57 9.89
N ASP A 80 14.81 -7.84 9.95
CA ASP A 80 16.03 -8.40 9.37
C ASP A 80 16.05 -8.35 7.84
N ALA A 81 14.89 -8.25 7.19
CA ALA A 81 14.80 -8.09 5.75
C ALA A 81 15.14 -6.65 5.26
N ILE A 82 15.13 -5.64 6.14
CA ILE A 82 15.33 -4.24 5.75
C ILE A 82 16.61 -3.99 4.94
N PRO A 83 17.79 -4.49 5.33
CA PRO A 83 19.03 -4.26 4.58
C PRO A 83 18.96 -4.82 3.14
N GLU A 84 18.44 -6.02 2.99
CA GLU A 84 18.30 -6.66 1.69
C GLU A 84 17.25 -5.96 0.82
N VAL A 85 16.16 -5.49 1.43
CA VAL A 85 15.13 -4.70 0.76
C VAL A 85 15.73 -3.40 0.22
N ILE A 86 16.46 -2.63 1.03
CA ILE A 86 17.09 -1.37 0.61
C ILE A 86 18.05 -1.60 -0.57
N TYR A 87 18.82 -2.69 -0.54
CA TYR A 87 19.69 -3.07 -1.64
C TYR A 87 18.90 -3.35 -2.93
N ASN A 88 17.84 -4.14 -2.84
CA ASN A 88 17.09 -4.55 -4.03
C ASN A 88 16.23 -3.43 -4.62
N ILE A 89 15.62 -2.58 -3.77
CA ILE A 89 14.80 -1.47 -4.26
C ILE A 89 15.62 -0.22 -4.62
N GLU A 90 16.89 -0.15 -4.22
CA GLU A 90 17.78 1.01 -4.42
C GLU A 90 17.14 2.32 -3.93
N SER A 91 16.49 2.28 -2.77
CA SER A 91 15.82 3.45 -2.16
C SER A 91 16.06 3.50 -0.66
N TYR A 92 16.12 4.72 -0.13
CA TYR A 92 16.16 5.00 1.31
C TYR A 92 14.95 5.82 1.77
N ASP A 93 13.96 6.02 0.90
CA ASP A 93 12.71 6.68 1.29
C ASP A 93 11.95 5.85 2.32
N THR A 94 11.60 6.49 3.44
CA THR A 94 11.02 5.82 4.60
C THR A 94 9.73 5.08 4.29
N THR A 95 8.84 5.72 3.55
CA THR A 95 7.53 5.14 3.17
C THR A 95 7.72 3.96 2.25
N THR A 96 8.58 4.12 1.24
CA THR A 96 8.90 3.10 0.25
C THR A 96 9.54 1.88 0.92
N VAL A 97 10.54 2.06 1.79
CA VAL A 97 11.19 0.94 2.49
C VAL A 97 10.19 0.19 3.38
N ARG A 98 9.43 0.90 4.22
CA ARG A 98 8.43 0.26 5.11
C ARG A 98 7.46 -0.63 4.35
N ALA A 99 6.92 -0.14 3.24
CA ALA A 99 5.96 -0.88 2.43
C ALA A 99 6.64 -2.00 1.61
N SER A 100 7.91 -1.82 1.24
CA SER A 100 8.67 -2.80 0.46
C SER A 100 8.97 -4.07 1.24
N VAL A 101 9.15 -4.02 2.57
CA VAL A 101 9.50 -5.21 3.36
C VAL A 101 8.45 -6.32 3.20
N GLY A 102 7.18 -6.02 3.38
CA GLY A 102 6.11 -7.00 3.19
C GLY A 102 6.02 -7.50 1.74
N ASN A 103 6.14 -6.59 0.75
CA ASN A 103 6.12 -6.98 -0.66
C ASN A 103 7.29 -7.90 -1.04
N TYR A 104 8.49 -7.58 -0.57
CA TYR A 104 9.69 -8.38 -0.79
C TYR A 104 9.54 -9.80 -0.20
N LEU A 105 9.12 -9.89 1.06
CA LEU A 105 8.97 -11.16 1.75
C LEU A 105 7.89 -12.05 1.13
N VAL A 106 6.74 -11.48 0.72
CA VAL A 106 5.71 -12.27 0.04
C VAL A 106 6.15 -12.70 -1.36
N ALA A 107 6.87 -11.87 -2.10
CA ALA A 107 7.40 -12.22 -3.41
C ALA A 107 8.47 -13.33 -3.31
N LYS A 108 9.35 -13.25 -2.32
CA LYS A 108 10.31 -14.31 -2.00
C LYS A 108 9.60 -15.64 -1.76
N TYR A 109 8.61 -15.64 -0.87
CA TYR A 109 7.83 -16.84 -0.59
C TYR A 109 7.16 -17.43 -1.84
N ILE A 110 6.54 -16.58 -2.67
CA ILE A 110 5.89 -17.03 -3.92
C ILE A 110 6.91 -17.68 -4.85
N SER A 111 8.09 -17.09 -5.00
CA SER A 111 9.12 -17.63 -5.90
C SER A 111 9.64 -18.99 -5.46
N GLU A 112 9.66 -19.26 -4.15
CA GLU A 112 10.18 -20.50 -3.54
C GLU A 112 9.10 -21.60 -3.43
N HIS A 113 7.82 -21.25 -3.30
CA HIS A 113 6.75 -22.19 -2.93
C HIS A 113 5.59 -22.24 -3.93
N SER A 114 5.67 -21.52 -5.05
CA SER A 114 4.63 -21.46 -6.07
C SER A 114 5.20 -21.55 -7.47
N ASP A 115 4.40 -22.03 -8.41
CA ASP A 115 4.71 -22.04 -9.84
C ASP A 115 4.25 -20.76 -10.56
N ALA A 116 3.60 -19.84 -9.85
CA ALA A 116 3.21 -18.54 -10.37
C ALA A 116 4.43 -17.71 -10.79
N LYS A 117 4.32 -17.05 -11.93
CA LYS A 117 5.36 -16.13 -12.43
C LYS A 117 4.84 -14.72 -12.66
N VAL A 118 3.54 -14.56 -12.81
CA VAL A 118 2.88 -13.27 -13.02
C VAL A 118 2.06 -12.92 -11.80
N ILE A 119 2.34 -11.77 -11.21
CA ILE A 119 1.78 -11.33 -9.94
C ILE A 119 0.94 -10.06 -10.14
N PHE A 120 -0.36 -10.19 -9.95
CA PHE A 120 -1.28 -9.04 -9.97
C PHE A 120 -1.32 -8.37 -8.62
N ASN A 121 -1.32 -7.04 -8.62
CA ASN A 121 -1.48 -6.22 -7.42
C ASN A 121 -2.34 -4.98 -7.67
N GLY A 122 -2.66 -4.24 -6.60
CA GLY A 122 -3.51 -3.06 -6.62
C GLY A 122 -2.76 -1.72 -6.67
N ASP A 123 -1.45 -1.73 -6.90
CA ASP A 123 -0.63 -0.52 -6.86
C ASP A 123 -1.02 0.48 -7.96
N GLY A 124 -0.84 1.77 -7.69
CA GLY A 124 -1.25 2.88 -8.55
C GLY A 124 -2.69 3.35 -8.34
N SER A 125 -3.50 2.60 -7.60
CA SER A 125 -4.89 2.98 -7.33
C SER A 125 -4.98 4.25 -6.48
N ASP A 126 -4.20 4.33 -5.41
CA ASP A 126 -4.23 5.45 -4.47
C ASP A 126 -3.80 6.76 -5.13
N GLU A 127 -2.77 6.72 -5.97
CA GLU A 127 -2.26 7.86 -6.72
C GLU A 127 -3.28 8.36 -7.72
N LEU A 128 -3.86 7.45 -8.48
CA LEU A 128 -4.83 7.78 -9.52
C LEU A 128 -6.12 8.35 -8.94
N THR A 129 -6.61 7.78 -7.84
CA THR A 129 -7.96 8.05 -7.32
C THR A 129 -8.00 8.97 -6.10
N GLY A 130 -6.85 9.46 -5.64
CA GLY A 130 -6.75 10.22 -4.39
C GLY A 130 -7.13 9.37 -3.17
N GLY A 131 -6.67 8.11 -3.14
CA GLY A 131 -7.07 7.12 -2.14
C GLY A 131 -6.36 7.25 -0.79
N TYR A 132 -5.31 8.04 -0.67
CA TYR A 132 -4.61 8.24 0.59
C TYR A 132 -5.44 9.08 1.57
N MET A 133 -5.36 8.74 2.86
CA MET A 133 -6.15 9.38 3.91
C MET A 133 -5.99 10.91 3.99
N TYR A 134 -4.81 11.44 3.66
CA TYR A 134 -4.57 12.87 3.70
C TYR A 134 -5.38 13.68 2.66
N PHE A 135 -5.90 13.02 1.60
CA PHE A 135 -6.77 13.68 0.63
C PHE A 135 -8.08 14.19 1.23
N HIS A 136 -8.51 13.67 2.39
CA HIS A 136 -9.64 14.23 3.11
C HIS A 136 -9.42 15.68 3.54
N ASN A 137 -8.17 16.09 3.73
CA ASN A 137 -7.78 17.46 4.06
C ASN A 137 -7.50 18.31 2.82
N CYS A 138 -7.70 17.76 1.61
CA CYS A 138 -7.47 18.50 0.38
C CYS A 138 -8.42 19.71 0.30
N PRO A 139 -7.91 20.94 0.09
CA PRO A 139 -8.69 22.16 0.24
C PRO A 139 -9.75 22.38 -0.85
N ASN A 140 -9.52 21.88 -2.06
CA ASN A 140 -10.42 22.06 -3.19
C ASN A 140 -10.14 21.06 -4.34
N ASN A 141 -10.98 21.08 -5.37
CA ASN A 141 -10.91 20.21 -6.53
C ASN A 141 -9.62 20.35 -7.33
N MET A 142 -9.13 21.56 -7.50
CA MET A 142 -7.91 21.84 -8.28
C MET A 142 -6.68 21.22 -7.60
N GLU A 143 -6.57 21.38 -6.28
CA GLU A 143 -5.51 20.77 -5.49
C GLU A 143 -5.61 19.24 -5.47
N PHE A 144 -6.83 18.67 -5.44
CA PHE A 144 -7.05 17.23 -5.56
C PHE A 144 -6.51 16.68 -6.88
N ASP A 145 -6.87 17.30 -8.00
CA ASP A 145 -6.42 16.87 -9.33
C ASP A 145 -4.92 17.05 -9.51
N TYR A 146 -4.39 18.19 -9.06
CA TYR A 146 -2.95 18.45 -9.09
C TYR A 146 -2.16 17.38 -8.31
N GLU A 147 -2.61 17.05 -7.11
CA GLU A 147 -1.92 16.07 -6.27
C GLU A 147 -1.98 14.65 -6.86
N CYS A 148 -3.12 14.21 -7.42
CA CYS A 148 -3.20 12.94 -8.14
C CYS A 148 -2.20 12.90 -9.31
N LYS A 149 -2.12 13.97 -10.10
CA LYS A 149 -1.19 14.07 -11.22
C LYS A 149 0.28 14.09 -10.76
N ARG A 150 0.58 14.81 -9.67
CA ARG A 150 1.93 14.81 -9.08
C ARG A 150 2.34 13.41 -8.63
N LEU A 151 1.46 12.72 -7.91
CA LEU A 151 1.73 11.35 -7.45
C LEU A 151 1.96 10.39 -8.62
N LEU A 152 1.14 10.47 -9.68
CA LEU A 152 1.34 9.65 -10.88
C LEU A 152 2.64 9.99 -11.62
N ASN A 153 3.05 11.26 -11.65
CA ASN A 153 4.30 11.67 -12.26
C ASN A 153 5.52 11.15 -11.49
N ASP A 154 5.44 11.13 -10.17
CA ASP A 154 6.53 10.75 -9.27
C ASP A 154 6.51 9.27 -8.86
N ILE A 155 5.51 8.51 -9.31
CA ILE A 155 5.24 7.11 -8.88
C ILE A 155 6.44 6.18 -9.09
N GLN A 156 7.28 6.48 -10.07
CA GLN A 156 8.50 5.74 -10.41
C GLN A 156 9.58 5.82 -9.32
N TYR A 157 9.50 6.78 -8.41
CA TYR A 157 10.42 6.92 -7.28
C TYR A 157 9.91 6.23 -6.02
N PHE A 158 8.61 5.87 -5.95
CA PHE A 158 7.91 5.41 -4.76
C PHE A 158 7.17 4.07 -4.99
N ASP A 159 5.86 4.11 -5.23
CA ASP A 159 5.04 2.90 -5.23
C ASP A 159 5.32 1.94 -6.38
N VAL A 160 5.54 2.43 -7.60
CA VAL A 160 5.88 1.53 -8.72
C VAL A 160 7.30 1.00 -8.61
N LEU A 161 8.26 1.81 -8.14
CA LEU A 161 9.61 1.35 -7.86
C LEU A 161 9.57 0.19 -6.85
N ARG A 162 8.80 0.36 -5.77
CA ARG A 162 8.59 -0.66 -4.76
C ARG A 162 7.98 -1.92 -5.37
N SER A 163 6.85 -1.77 -6.04
CA SER A 163 6.11 -2.88 -6.64
C SER A 163 6.96 -3.67 -7.63
N ASP A 164 7.63 -2.98 -8.53
CA ASP A 164 8.47 -3.62 -9.56
C ASP A 164 9.66 -4.33 -8.94
N ARG A 165 10.48 -3.63 -8.17
CA ARG A 165 11.76 -4.16 -7.70
C ARG A 165 11.63 -5.25 -6.66
N THR A 166 10.66 -5.16 -5.74
CA THR A 166 10.44 -6.22 -4.74
C THR A 166 9.90 -7.52 -5.34
N ILE A 167 9.26 -7.45 -6.49
CA ILE A 167 8.71 -8.62 -7.18
C ILE A 167 9.72 -9.17 -8.19
N SER A 168 10.31 -8.29 -9.01
CA SER A 168 11.22 -8.70 -10.08
C SER A 168 12.54 -9.27 -9.58
N CYS A 169 13.06 -8.84 -8.42
CA CYS A 169 14.29 -9.41 -7.84
C CYS A 169 14.16 -10.90 -7.48
N HIS A 170 12.93 -11.41 -7.39
CA HIS A 170 12.65 -12.85 -7.20
C HIS A 170 12.27 -13.59 -8.50
N GLY A 171 12.52 -12.98 -9.67
CA GLY A 171 12.20 -13.58 -10.97
C GLY A 171 10.70 -13.69 -11.26
N LEU A 172 9.91 -12.79 -10.68
CA LEU A 172 8.47 -12.67 -10.87
C LEU A 172 8.15 -11.40 -11.67
N GLU A 173 7.00 -11.36 -12.35
CA GLU A 173 6.52 -10.21 -13.13
C GLU A 173 5.34 -9.54 -12.44
N ALA A 174 5.51 -8.28 -12.03
CA ALA A 174 4.42 -7.48 -11.47
C ALA A 174 3.46 -6.96 -12.56
N ARG A 175 2.14 -7.07 -12.33
CA ARG A 175 1.11 -6.47 -13.17
C ARG A 175 0.20 -5.57 -12.36
N THR A 176 0.18 -4.29 -12.76
CA THR A 176 -0.54 -3.18 -12.09
C THR A 176 -1.68 -2.66 -12.96
N PRO A 177 -2.87 -3.29 -12.96
CA PRO A 177 -3.96 -2.91 -13.86
C PRO A 177 -4.47 -1.49 -13.69
N PHE A 178 -4.36 -0.88 -12.50
CA PHE A 178 -4.74 0.51 -12.25
C PHE A 178 -3.90 1.52 -13.03
N LEU A 179 -2.69 1.14 -13.44
CA LEU A 179 -1.78 1.96 -14.23
C LEU A 179 -1.87 1.67 -15.75
N ASP A 180 -2.90 0.96 -16.20
CA ASP A 180 -3.19 0.84 -17.63
C ASP A 180 -3.46 2.23 -18.21
N ARG A 181 -2.75 2.60 -19.28
CA ARG A 181 -2.84 3.94 -19.87
C ARG A 181 -4.26 4.34 -20.26
N THR A 182 -5.02 3.38 -20.81
CA THR A 182 -6.43 3.63 -21.20
C THR A 182 -7.27 3.87 -19.96
N PHE A 183 -7.09 3.07 -18.90
CA PHE A 183 -7.81 3.26 -17.65
C PHE A 183 -7.46 4.58 -16.99
N VAL A 184 -6.18 4.93 -16.88
CA VAL A 184 -5.71 6.20 -16.31
C VAL A 184 -6.29 7.40 -17.08
N ASN A 185 -6.19 7.39 -18.41
CA ASN A 185 -6.72 8.48 -19.23
C ASN A 185 -8.24 8.62 -19.09
N ASN A 186 -8.98 7.51 -19.12
CA ASN A 186 -10.43 7.53 -18.94
C ASN A 186 -10.82 8.04 -17.55
N TYR A 187 -10.13 7.57 -16.49
CA TYR A 187 -10.43 8.03 -15.13
C TYR A 187 -10.13 9.51 -14.95
N LEU A 188 -8.98 9.99 -15.43
CA LEU A 188 -8.60 11.41 -15.33
C LEU A 188 -9.47 12.33 -16.21
N SER A 189 -10.11 11.81 -17.26
CA SER A 189 -11.04 12.58 -18.10
C SER A 189 -12.41 12.83 -17.43
N LEU A 190 -12.73 12.09 -16.37
CA LEU A 190 -13.95 12.33 -15.61
C LEU A 190 -13.89 13.69 -14.91
N PRO A 191 -15.02 14.42 -14.80
CA PRO A 191 -15.05 15.66 -14.05
C PRO A 191 -14.52 15.49 -12.62
N ILE A 192 -13.73 16.44 -12.16
CA ILE A 192 -13.06 16.39 -10.86
C ILE A 192 -14.07 16.25 -9.71
N GLU A 193 -15.25 16.86 -9.88
CA GLU A 193 -16.33 16.85 -8.92
C GLU A 193 -16.77 15.42 -8.57
N PHE A 194 -16.72 14.48 -9.50
CA PHE A 194 -17.02 13.07 -9.29
C PHE A 194 -15.83 12.30 -8.69
N ARG A 195 -14.61 12.66 -9.08
CA ARG A 195 -13.39 11.99 -8.61
C ARG A 195 -13.02 12.36 -7.17
N ASN A 196 -13.27 13.62 -6.78
CA ASN A 196 -12.99 14.09 -5.42
C ASN A 196 -14.08 13.65 -4.44
N HIS A 197 -13.76 12.68 -3.62
CA HIS A 197 -14.67 12.12 -2.62
C HIS A 197 -15.11 13.13 -1.55
N ASN A 198 -14.41 14.25 -1.39
CA ASN A 198 -14.83 15.33 -0.46
C ASN A 198 -16.09 16.06 -0.93
N ASN A 199 -16.42 16.00 -2.22
CA ASN A 199 -17.62 16.63 -2.78
C ASN A 199 -18.90 15.81 -2.57
N ASN A 200 -18.79 14.58 -2.10
CA ASN A 200 -19.95 13.72 -1.93
C ASN A 200 -20.87 14.22 -0.82
N LYS A 201 -21.95 14.89 -1.23
CA LYS A 201 -22.95 15.48 -0.33
C LYS A 201 -23.91 14.45 0.26
N ASN A 202 -23.97 13.25 -0.31
CA ASN A 202 -24.98 12.23 0.03
C ASN A 202 -24.54 11.26 1.14
N SER A 203 -23.30 11.32 1.61
CA SER A 203 -22.84 10.49 2.70
C SER A 203 -22.33 11.34 3.86
N ASN A 204 -22.89 11.11 5.05
CA ASN A 204 -22.34 11.65 6.30
C ASN A 204 -20.93 11.12 6.58
N ASN A 205 -20.51 10.06 5.88
CA ASN A 205 -19.16 9.49 5.93
C ASN A 205 -18.46 9.71 4.60
N LYS A 206 -17.60 10.71 4.53
CA LYS A 206 -16.65 10.85 3.43
C LYS A 206 -15.73 9.63 3.43
N ILE A 207 -15.75 8.84 2.36
CA ILE A 207 -14.85 7.69 2.20
C ILE A 207 -14.03 7.88 0.93
N GLU A 208 -12.75 7.58 1.03
CA GLU A 208 -11.83 7.62 -0.10
C GLU A 208 -12.28 6.66 -1.22
N LYS A 209 -11.98 7.03 -2.48
CA LYS A 209 -12.33 6.23 -3.68
C LYS A 209 -13.84 6.02 -3.87
N TRP A 210 -14.64 6.96 -3.41
CA TRP A 210 -16.11 6.86 -3.46
C TRP A 210 -16.62 6.45 -4.83
N LEU A 211 -16.17 7.10 -5.90
CA LEU A 211 -16.61 6.82 -7.27
C LEU A 211 -16.38 5.36 -7.66
N LEU A 212 -15.22 4.81 -7.31
CA LEU A 212 -14.87 3.41 -7.60
C LEU A 212 -15.77 2.46 -6.81
N ARG A 213 -15.97 2.71 -5.52
CA ARG A 213 -16.82 1.89 -4.65
C ARG A 213 -18.28 1.90 -5.11
N GLN A 214 -18.82 3.08 -5.39
CA GLN A 214 -20.20 3.25 -5.87
C GLN A 214 -20.41 2.58 -7.21
N SER A 215 -19.46 2.72 -8.13
CA SER A 215 -19.53 2.03 -9.43
C SER A 215 -19.59 0.51 -9.29
N ILE A 216 -18.85 -0.07 -8.36
CA ILE A 216 -18.89 -1.51 -8.09
C ILE A 216 -20.24 -1.88 -7.46
N GLN A 217 -20.68 -1.14 -6.46
CA GLN A 217 -21.97 -1.39 -5.77
C GLN A 217 -23.16 -1.37 -6.73
N GLU A 218 -23.14 -0.50 -7.72
CA GLU A 218 -24.25 -0.35 -8.69
C GLU A 218 -24.21 -1.36 -9.84
N ASN A 219 -23.01 -1.72 -10.32
CA ASN A 219 -22.88 -2.53 -11.53
C ASN A 219 -22.54 -4.00 -11.29
N ASP A 220 -21.92 -4.33 -10.14
CA ASP A 220 -21.51 -5.70 -9.80
C ASP A 220 -21.43 -5.86 -8.27
N PRO A 221 -22.57 -5.75 -7.55
CA PRO A 221 -22.61 -5.75 -6.08
C PRO A 221 -22.07 -7.04 -5.45
N GLU A 222 -22.06 -8.12 -6.20
CA GLU A 222 -21.54 -9.43 -5.75
C GLU A 222 -20.03 -9.59 -5.99
N LEU A 223 -19.35 -8.59 -6.58
CA LEU A 223 -17.93 -8.69 -6.90
C LEU A 223 -17.07 -8.79 -5.64
N LEU A 224 -17.44 -8.06 -4.59
CA LEU A 224 -16.73 -8.02 -3.31
C LEU A 224 -17.71 -8.08 -2.13
N PRO A 225 -17.30 -8.69 -1.00
CA PRO A 225 -18.05 -8.57 0.24
C PRO A 225 -18.24 -7.11 0.63
N ASN A 226 -19.43 -6.74 1.08
CA ASN A 226 -19.80 -5.35 1.36
C ASN A 226 -18.89 -4.68 2.42
N ASN A 227 -18.48 -5.44 3.43
CA ASN A 227 -17.55 -4.97 4.47
C ASN A 227 -16.10 -4.78 3.97
N VAL A 228 -15.73 -5.35 2.84
CA VAL A 228 -14.47 -5.08 2.13
C VAL A 228 -14.64 -3.90 1.18
N LEU A 229 -15.73 -3.91 0.40
CA LEU A 229 -16.04 -2.81 -0.53
C LEU A 229 -16.09 -1.46 0.17
N TRP A 230 -16.60 -1.39 1.41
CA TRP A 230 -16.74 -0.16 2.20
C TRP A 230 -15.73 -0.06 3.36
N ARG A 231 -14.71 -0.91 3.39
CA ARG A 231 -13.62 -0.82 4.35
C ARG A 231 -12.87 0.50 4.19
N SER A 232 -12.66 1.23 5.27
CA SER A 232 -11.78 2.42 5.28
C SER A 232 -10.36 2.04 4.89
N LYS A 233 -9.67 2.95 4.19
CA LYS A 233 -8.27 2.75 3.76
C LYS A 233 -7.36 2.54 4.95
N GLU A 234 -6.57 1.49 4.86
CA GLU A 234 -5.37 1.28 5.67
C GLU A 234 -4.16 1.14 4.73
N ALA A 235 -3.04 1.78 5.06
CA ALA A 235 -1.83 1.63 4.29
C ALA A 235 -1.27 0.21 4.48
N PHE A 236 -0.73 -0.39 3.45
CA PHE A 236 -0.17 -1.76 3.54
C PHE A 236 0.90 -1.87 4.62
N SER A 237 1.79 -0.88 4.72
CA SER A 237 2.81 -0.80 5.78
C SER A 237 2.23 -0.76 7.20
N ASP A 238 0.99 -0.34 7.37
CA ASP A 238 0.30 -0.33 8.66
C ASP A 238 -0.55 -1.59 8.86
N GLY A 239 -1.18 -2.11 7.80
CA GLY A 239 -2.06 -3.28 7.82
C GLY A 239 -1.35 -4.61 8.09
N VAL A 240 -0.06 -4.72 7.80
CA VAL A 240 0.76 -5.90 8.10
C VAL A 240 0.98 -6.11 9.60
N SER A 241 0.79 -5.09 10.43
CA SER A 241 0.98 -5.12 11.87
C SER A 241 -0.35 -5.05 12.63
N SER A 242 -0.33 -5.33 13.92
CA SER A 242 -1.51 -5.22 14.78
C SER A 242 -1.93 -3.76 14.98
N HIS A 243 -3.19 -3.55 15.41
CA HIS A 243 -3.67 -2.22 15.81
C HIS A 243 -2.98 -1.68 17.07
N ASN A 244 -2.42 -2.56 17.91
CA ASN A 244 -1.79 -2.18 19.18
C ASN A 244 -0.40 -1.60 18.98
N LYS A 245 0.35 -2.08 17.99
CA LYS A 245 1.70 -1.62 17.67
C LYS A 245 1.91 -1.68 16.17
N SER A 246 2.11 -0.54 15.56
CA SER A 246 2.32 -0.42 14.12
C SER A 246 3.74 -0.79 13.71
N TRP A 247 3.93 -1.15 12.46
CA TRP A 247 5.23 -1.50 11.90
C TRP A 247 6.26 -0.36 12.07
N TYR A 248 5.84 0.89 11.84
CA TYR A 248 6.75 2.03 12.03
C TYR A 248 7.17 2.20 13.50
N GLU A 249 6.30 1.93 14.48
CA GLU A 249 6.64 1.99 15.91
C GLU A 249 7.63 0.88 16.28
N ILE A 250 7.44 -0.33 15.74
CA ILE A 250 8.37 -1.44 15.93
C ILE A 250 9.78 -1.08 15.43
N ILE A 251 9.88 -0.49 14.25
CA ILE A 251 11.16 -0.05 13.68
C ILE A 251 11.80 1.02 14.57
N GLN A 252 11.04 2.05 14.92
CA GLN A 252 11.55 3.17 15.72
C GLN A 252 12.01 2.73 17.11
N ASP A 253 11.25 1.86 17.79
CA ASP A 253 11.63 1.31 19.10
C ASP A 253 12.96 0.55 19.04
N ARG A 254 13.17 -0.24 17.99
CA ARG A 254 14.42 -0.98 17.80
C ARG A 254 15.61 -0.08 17.49
N LEU A 255 15.40 0.93 16.67
CA LEU A 255 16.47 1.82 16.22
C LEU A 255 16.83 2.87 17.27
N ASN A 256 15.88 3.40 18.03
CA ASN A 256 16.14 4.40 19.07
C ASN A 256 17.11 3.91 20.16
N SER A 257 17.21 2.60 20.35
CA SER A 257 18.20 2.02 21.27
C SER A 257 19.62 1.93 20.68
N GLN A 258 19.80 2.11 19.38
CA GLN A 258 21.08 1.95 18.68
C GLN A 258 21.84 3.26 18.48
N TYR A 259 21.17 4.40 18.60
CA TYR A 259 21.76 5.72 18.37
C TYR A 259 21.59 6.62 19.59
N SER A 260 22.69 7.19 20.07
CA SER A 260 22.59 8.30 21.02
C SER A 260 22.17 9.59 20.30
N GLU A 261 21.63 10.55 21.03
CA GLU A 261 21.22 11.84 20.46
C GLU A 261 22.39 12.58 19.79
N ASN A 262 23.57 12.50 20.39
CA ASN A 262 24.77 13.12 19.85
C ASN A 262 25.28 12.44 18.60
N ASP A 263 25.25 11.09 18.56
CA ASP A 263 25.62 10.32 17.37
C ASP A 263 24.65 10.62 16.21
N PHE A 264 23.36 10.64 16.48
CA PHE A 264 22.35 10.99 15.50
C PHE A 264 22.61 12.37 14.87
N LYS A 265 22.76 13.41 15.69
CA LYS A 265 23.03 14.77 15.22
C LYS A 265 24.30 14.84 14.37
N SER A 266 25.40 14.28 14.87
CA SER A 266 26.70 14.28 14.18
C SER A 266 26.67 13.56 12.84
N LYS A 267 25.96 12.42 12.78
CA LYS A 267 25.82 11.64 11.54
C LYS A 267 24.94 12.33 10.51
N CYS A 268 23.84 12.97 10.94
CA CYS A 268 22.96 13.71 10.05
C CYS A 268 23.60 14.92 9.37
N GLU A 269 24.60 15.54 10.00
CA GLU A 269 25.32 16.69 9.43
C GLU A 269 26.10 16.35 8.15
N LYS A 270 26.40 15.08 7.92
CA LYS A 270 27.07 14.61 6.69
C LYS A 270 26.19 14.72 5.46
N TYR A 271 24.88 14.84 5.63
CA TYR A 271 23.89 14.77 4.55
C TYR A 271 23.35 16.15 4.19
N ASN A 272 23.53 16.54 2.92
CA ASN A 272 23.02 17.80 2.38
C ASN A 272 21.71 17.60 1.58
N HIS A 273 21.54 16.43 0.95
CA HIS A 273 20.35 16.05 0.20
C HIS A 273 19.53 15.06 1.03
N ASN A 274 18.24 15.30 1.14
CA ASN A 274 17.35 14.49 1.97
C ASN A 274 17.95 14.21 3.35
N LYS A 275 18.29 15.30 4.07
CA LYS A 275 18.89 15.21 5.39
C LYS A 275 17.97 14.43 6.34
N PRO A 276 18.44 13.35 6.97
CA PRO A 276 17.61 12.58 7.90
C PRO A 276 17.13 13.43 9.07
N THR A 277 15.86 13.31 9.42
CA THR A 277 15.21 13.98 10.56
C THR A 277 14.79 13.00 11.65
N THR A 278 14.83 11.69 11.34
CA THR A 278 14.53 10.60 12.28
C THR A 278 15.65 9.57 12.25
N VAL A 279 15.78 8.81 13.34
CA VAL A 279 16.78 7.73 13.44
C VAL A 279 16.55 6.67 12.34
N GLU A 280 15.31 6.40 12.00
CA GLU A 280 14.96 5.48 10.92
C GLU A 280 15.46 5.98 9.57
N GLN A 281 15.24 7.26 9.24
CA GLN A 281 15.77 7.86 8.00
C GLN A 281 17.29 7.78 7.95
N LEU A 282 17.97 7.99 9.09
CA LEU A 282 19.41 7.86 9.16
C LEU A 282 19.85 6.42 8.92
N TYR A 283 19.22 5.45 9.57
CA TYR A 283 19.53 4.03 9.40
C TYR A 283 19.38 3.58 7.95
N TYR A 284 18.27 3.93 7.30
CA TYR A 284 18.05 3.59 5.88
C TYR A 284 19.07 4.29 4.99
N ARG A 285 19.41 5.52 5.31
CA ARG A 285 20.42 6.26 4.56
C ARG A 285 21.81 5.64 4.69
N GLU A 286 22.23 5.23 5.88
CA GLU A 286 23.51 4.57 6.11
C GLU A 286 23.59 3.23 5.36
N LEU A 287 22.52 2.43 5.38
CA LEU A 287 22.43 1.19 4.61
C LEU A 287 22.50 1.45 3.10
N PHE A 288 21.75 2.41 2.60
CA PHE A 288 21.79 2.79 1.19
C PHE A 288 23.19 3.22 0.74
N ASP A 289 23.82 4.12 1.48
CA ASP A 289 25.14 4.64 1.15
C ASP A 289 26.25 3.57 1.22
N SER A 290 26.06 2.51 2.01
CA SER A 290 27.00 1.38 2.06
C SER A 290 27.05 0.60 0.75
N HIS A 291 25.96 0.61 -0.04
CA HIS A 291 25.86 -0.04 -1.32
C HIS A 291 25.97 0.92 -2.52
N PHE A 292 25.45 2.11 -2.39
CA PHE A 292 25.25 3.07 -3.49
C PHE A 292 25.91 4.43 -3.21
N HIS A 293 27.24 4.42 -3.07
CA HIS A 293 28.01 5.63 -2.78
C HIS A 293 27.70 6.78 -3.75
N ASN A 294 27.41 7.96 -3.20
CA ASN A 294 27.12 9.20 -3.94
C ASN A 294 25.91 9.09 -4.93
N LYS A 295 24.95 8.20 -4.65
CA LYS A 295 23.74 8.01 -5.47
C LYS A 295 22.46 8.54 -4.78
N ASP A 296 22.59 9.28 -3.72
CA ASP A 296 21.48 9.82 -2.92
C ASP A 296 20.45 10.62 -3.71
N LYS A 297 20.88 11.31 -4.76
CA LYS A 297 19.99 12.13 -5.59
C LYS A 297 19.02 11.34 -6.48
N ILE A 298 19.11 10.01 -6.52
CA ILE A 298 18.12 9.19 -7.22
C ILE A 298 16.74 9.26 -6.54
N ILE A 299 16.69 9.57 -5.25
CA ILE A 299 15.46 9.84 -4.51
C ILE A 299 15.29 11.35 -4.42
N PRO A 300 14.27 11.94 -5.09
CA PRO A 300 14.16 13.39 -5.19
C PRO A 300 13.82 14.06 -3.85
N TYR A 301 13.01 13.41 -3.02
CA TYR A 301 12.59 13.86 -1.69
C TYR A 301 12.05 12.67 -0.88
N PHE A 302 11.95 12.81 0.46
CA PHE A 302 11.20 11.86 1.27
C PHE A 302 9.70 12.02 1.01
N TRP A 303 9.03 10.90 0.72
CA TRP A 303 7.59 10.92 0.56
C TRP A 303 6.88 11.25 1.87
N MET A 304 6.02 12.25 1.84
CA MET A 304 5.24 12.68 3.00
C MET A 304 3.79 12.99 2.58
N PRO A 305 2.80 12.73 3.46
CA PRO A 305 1.42 13.09 3.19
C PRO A 305 1.27 14.63 3.11
N LYS A 306 0.73 15.11 2.00
CA LYS A 306 0.40 16.52 1.79
C LYS A 306 -0.81 16.93 2.65
N TYR A 307 -1.07 18.19 2.80
CA TYR A 307 -2.20 18.72 3.60
C TYR A 307 -2.25 18.24 5.06
N SER A 308 -1.08 17.99 5.64
CA SER A 308 -0.93 17.57 7.04
C SER A 308 0.36 18.15 7.63
N ASN A 309 0.40 18.27 8.96
CA ASN A 309 1.58 18.74 9.70
C ASN A 309 2.31 17.57 10.40
N VAL A 310 2.13 16.36 9.91
CA VAL A 310 2.79 15.19 10.52
C VAL A 310 4.27 15.14 10.17
N THR A 311 5.06 14.64 11.10
CA THR A 311 6.52 14.46 10.96
C THR A 311 6.90 13.04 10.54
N ASP A 312 5.93 12.13 10.45
CA ASP A 312 6.08 10.75 10.00
C ASP A 312 5.07 10.45 8.91
N SER A 313 5.45 9.63 7.94
CA SER A 313 4.63 9.31 6.76
C SER A 313 3.52 8.30 7.01
N SER A 314 3.49 7.62 8.18
CA SER A 314 2.43 6.65 8.51
C SER A 314 1.06 7.30 8.54
N ALA A 315 0.08 6.67 7.88
CA ALA A 315 -1.30 7.11 7.89
C ALA A 315 -1.89 7.15 9.32
N ARG A 316 -1.40 6.30 10.23
CA ARG A 316 -1.82 6.26 11.63
C ARG A 316 -1.46 7.52 12.43
N LYS A 317 -0.54 8.35 11.93
CA LYS A 317 -0.21 9.66 12.52
C LYS A 317 -1.22 10.75 12.17
N LEU A 318 -2.00 10.58 11.09
CA LEU A 318 -3.00 11.56 10.65
C LEU A 318 -4.17 11.66 11.66
N ASP A 319 -4.61 12.87 11.93
CA ASP A 319 -5.71 13.09 12.88
C ASP A 319 -7.01 12.45 12.39
N ILE A 320 -7.27 12.50 11.09
CA ILE A 320 -8.45 11.85 10.50
C ILE A 320 -8.48 10.32 10.72
N TYR A 321 -7.32 9.67 10.73
CA TYR A 321 -7.24 8.25 11.05
C TYR A 321 -7.62 7.97 12.52
N LYS A 322 -7.12 8.81 13.42
CA LYS A 322 -7.43 8.72 14.86
C LYS A 322 -8.91 8.96 15.16
N GLU A 323 -9.56 9.93 14.46
CA GLU A 323 -10.97 10.23 14.58
C GLU A 323 -11.84 9.07 14.08
N LYS A 324 -11.56 8.52 12.90
CA LYS A 324 -12.29 7.36 12.36
C LYS A 324 -12.21 6.13 13.28
N ASN A 325 -11.06 5.85 13.87
CA ASN A 325 -10.91 4.74 14.81
C ASN A 325 -11.61 4.95 16.15
N LYS A 326 -11.77 6.19 16.62
CA LYS A 326 -12.59 6.50 17.80
C LYS A 326 -14.07 6.22 17.52
N MET A 327 -14.60 6.64 16.38
CA MET A 327 -15.98 6.41 15.97
C MET A 327 -16.31 4.92 15.81
N SER A 328 -15.40 4.13 15.24
CA SER A 328 -15.60 2.67 15.09
C SER A 328 -15.65 1.93 16.43
N LYS A 329 -14.84 2.34 17.41
CA LYS A 329 -14.85 1.77 18.76
C LYS A 329 -16.13 2.12 19.53
N THR A 330 -16.67 3.32 19.32
CA THR A 330 -17.92 3.77 19.98
C THR A 330 -19.13 3.01 19.45
N ASN A 331 -19.17 2.71 18.15
CA ASN A 331 -20.26 1.93 17.54
C ASN A 331 -20.24 0.46 17.99
N LEU A 332 -19.05 -0.15 18.17
CA LEU A 332 -18.93 -1.51 18.70
C LEU A 332 -19.37 -1.66 20.17
N THR A 333 -19.28 -0.59 20.97
CA THR A 333 -19.74 -0.58 22.36
C THR A 333 -21.25 -0.38 22.49
N ILE A 334 -21.92 0.14 21.47
CA ILE A 334 -23.39 0.30 21.46
C ILE A 334 -24.07 -1.03 21.08
N ASP A 335 -23.49 -1.82 20.17
CA ASP A 335 -24.05 -3.10 19.75
C ASP A 335 -23.89 -4.25 20.77
N VAL A 336 -23.08 -4.07 21.82
CA VAL A 336 -22.89 -5.07 22.89
C VAL A 336 -23.86 -4.83 24.07
N ASN A 337 -24.59 -3.72 24.07
CA ASN A 337 -25.53 -3.33 25.13
C ASN A 337 -27.01 -3.31 24.70
N CYS A 338 -27.36 -3.99 23.59
CA CYS A 338 -28.74 -4.21 23.15
C CYS A 338 -29.10 -5.69 23.22
#